data_6df32d01d9143968dbcc2eec6eb92f83
#
_entry.id   6df32d01d9143968dbcc2eec6eb92f83
#
_cell.length_a   1.000
_cell.length_b   1.000
_cell.length_c   1.000
_cell.angle_alpha   90.00
_cell.angle_beta   90.00
_cell.angle_gamma   90.00
#
_symmetry.space_group_name_H-M   'P 1'
#
loop_
_entity.id
_entity.type
_entity.pdbx_description
1 polymer ?
#
loop_
_entity_poly.entity_id
_entity_poly.type
_entity_poly.pdbx_seq_one_letter_code
_entity_poly.pdbx_strand_id
1 'polypeptide(L)'
;MPTGNFRRVDLDLIFPAFLEKVLDAIAACNDRGCTYIATRGYDTYGAQMSLWAQGRTKPGPIVTRAKGGESAHNFGIAFDFVRDLDMKPGVQPSWAKKDYAVLIEEVEKRGLHSGHKYADVPHVSWPGYITSPDMQPLRDAWDRSGSGARGALESLREVWKEVK
;
A
#
# COMPACT_ATOMS: atom_id res chain seq x y z
N MET A 1 4.69 3.53 19.27
CA MET A 1 4.13 3.39 17.91
C MET A 1 5.26 3.49 16.89
N PRO A 2 5.30 2.67 15.86
CA PRO A 2 6.39 2.67 14.86
C PRO A 2 6.23 3.82 13.83
N THR A 3 6.03 5.04 14.30
CA THR A 3 5.75 6.21 13.44
C THR A 3 6.89 6.55 12.48
N GLY A 4 8.14 6.30 12.88
CA GLY A 4 9.30 6.51 12.01
C GLY A 4 9.30 5.66 10.75
N ASN A 5 8.63 4.51 10.77
CA ASN A 5 8.49 3.63 9.62
C ASN A 5 7.56 4.21 8.52
N PHE A 6 6.72 5.20 8.86
CA PHE A 6 5.68 5.76 7.98
C PHE A 6 5.85 7.25 7.66
N ARG A 7 7.01 7.85 7.95
CA ARG A 7 7.26 9.29 7.78
C ARG A 7 7.07 9.84 6.36
N ARG A 8 6.97 8.96 5.34
CA ARG A 8 6.84 9.33 3.93
C ARG A 8 5.43 9.20 3.39
N VAL A 9 4.47 8.78 4.22
CA VAL A 9 3.09 8.50 3.80
C VAL A 9 2.11 9.21 4.72
N ASP A 10 0.96 9.58 4.17
CA ASP A 10 -0.13 10.20 4.94
C ASP A 10 -1.03 9.10 5.51
N LEU A 11 -0.96 8.90 6.82
CA LEU A 11 -1.71 7.86 7.51
C LEU A 11 -3.21 8.16 7.63
N ASP A 12 -3.62 9.43 7.52
CA ASP A 12 -5.03 9.81 7.55
C ASP A 12 -5.79 9.33 6.30
N LEU A 13 -5.07 9.05 5.21
CA LEU A 13 -5.61 8.53 3.96
C LEU A 13 -5.56 6.99 3.86
N ILE A 14 -5.35 6.31 4.99
CA ILE A 14 -5.31 4.85 5.08
C ILE A 14 -6.53 4.32 5.84
N PHE A 15 -7.13 3.26 5.33
CA PHE A 15 -8.26 2.59 5.96
C PHE A 15 -7.92 2.22 7.41
N PRO A 16 -8.68 2.70 8.41
CA PRO A 16 -8.28 2.58 9.82
C PRO A 16 -8.04 1.14 10.29
N ALA A 17 -8.90 0.19 9.91
CA ALA A 17 -8.74 -1.21 10.30
C ALA A 17 -7.50 -1.86 9.65
N PHE A 18 -7.14 -1.44 8.43
CA PHE A 18 -5.92 -1.87 7.76
C PHE A 18 -4.69 -1.27 8.45
N LEU A 19 -4.72 0.03 8.74
CA LEU A 19 -3.64 0.74 9.41
C LEU A 19 -3.31 0.12 10.76
N GLU A 20 -4.31 -0.20 11.59
CA GLU A 20 -4.13 -0.85 12.90
C GLU A 20 -3.34 -2.16 12.75
N LYS A 21 -3.75 -3.04 11.84
CA LYS A 21 -3.06 -4.32 11.60
C LYS A 21 -1.64 -4.14 11.09
N VAL A 22 -1.42 -3.16 10.20
CA VAL A 22 -0.09 -2.87 9.64
C VAL A 22 0.83 -2.32 10.72
N LEU A 23 0.37 -1.38 11.54
CA LEU A 23 1.17 -0.83 12.66
C LEU A 23 1.62 -1.94 13.62
N ASP A 24 0.72 -2.87 13.95
CA ASP A 24 1.03 -4.02 14.80
C ASP A 24 2.04 -4.97 14.13
N ALA A 25 1.89 -5.25 12.83
CA ALA A 25 2.84 -6.06 12.06
C ALA A 25 4.24 -5.43 12.03
N ILE A 26 4.33 -4.12 11.78
CA ILE A 26 5.61 -3.40 11.71
C ILE A 26 6.27 -3.32 13.10
N ALA A 27 5.50 -3.14 14.17
CA ALA A 27 6.02 -3.23 15.54
C ALA A 27 6.66 -4.60 15.78
N ALA A 28 5.98 -5.69 15.43
CA ALA A 28 6.51 -7.05 15.56
C ALA A 28 7.78 -7.27 14.70
N CYS A 29 7.84 -6.69 13.49
CA CYS A 29 9.04 -6.72 12.68
C CYS A 29 10.22 -6.00 13.38
N ASN A 30 9.97 -4.80 13.92
CA ASN A 30 10.98 -4.02 14.65
C ASN A 30 11.51 -4.80 15.87
N ASP A 31 10.63 -5.46 16.64
CA ASP A 31 11.00 -6.30 17.79
C ASP A 31 11.88 -7.49 17.39
N ARG A 32 11.77 -7.96 16.15
CA ARG A 32 12.61 -8.99 15.54
C ARG A 32 13.89 -8.44 14.88
N GLY A 33 14.21 -7.15 15.07
CA GLY A 33 15.37 -6.48 14.48
C GLY A 33 15.24 -6.23 12.97
N CYS A 34 14.03 -6.24 12.44
CA CYS A 34 13.74 -6.06 11.02
C CYS A 34 12.96 -4.77 10.78
N THR A 35 13.64 -3.74 10.29
CA THR A 35 13.04 -2.43 10.00
C THR A 35 12.56 -2.37 8.56
N TYR A 36 11.30 -1.98 8.37
CA TYR A 36 10.69 -1.70 7.06
C TYR A 36 10.15 -0.29 7.04
N ILE A 37 10.40 0.44 5.96
CA ILE A 37 9.95 1.82 5.76
C ILE A 37 8.88 1.84 4.68
N ALA A 38 7.71 2.39 4.98
CA ALA A 38 6.65 2.59 4.00
C ALA A 38 7.10 3.63 2.96
N THR A 39 7.09 3.24 1.71
CA THR A 39 7.46 4.09 0.57
C THR A 39 6.25 4.60 -0.20
N ARG A 40 5.14 3.86 -0.15
CA ARG A 40 3.85 4.22 -0.73
C ARG A 40 2.72 3.84 0.21
N GLY A 41 1.69 4.67 0.27
CA GLY A 41 0.41 4.41 0.92
C GLY A 41 -0.72 4.73 -0.06
N TYR A 42 -1.57 5.71 0.26
CA TYR A 42 -2.59 6.20 -0.66
C TYR A 42 -1.95 6.91 -1.87
N ASP A 43 -2.45 6.57 -3.06
CA ASP A 43 -2.12 7.24 -4.31
C ASP A 43 -3.37 7.76 -5.00
N THR A 44 -3.31 8.94 -5.58
CA THR A 44 -4.38 9.45 -6.44
C THR A 44 -4.51 8.62 -7.73
N TYR A 45 -5.68 8.67 -8.36
CA TYR A 45 -5.87 8.05 -9.69
C TYR A 45 -4.86 8.60 -10.72
N GLY A 46 -4.57 9.91 -10.65
CA GLY A 46 -3.58 10.56 -11.53
C GLY A 46 -2.16 10.03 -11.31
N ALA A 47 -1.74 9.83 -10.06
CA ALA A 47 -0.44 9.23 -9.74
C ALA A 47 -0.34 7.80 -10.29
N GLN A 48 -1.39 6.98 -10.10
CA GLN A 48 -1.45 5.62 -10.64
C GLN A 48 -1.43 5.61 -12.19
N MET A 49 -2.14 6.55 -12.85
CA MET A 49 -2.08 6.70 -14.30
C MET A 49 -0.69 7.07 -14.80
N SER A 50 0.06 7.88 -14.05
CA SER A 50 1.45 8.20 -14.38
C SER A 50 2.37 6.97 -14.31
N LEU A 51 2.17 6.11 -13.31
CA LEU A 51 2.89 4.83 -13.21
C LEU A 51 2.50 3.88 -14.37
N TRP A 52 1.21 3.82 -14.71
CA TRP A 52 0.74 2.99 -15.83
C TRP A 52 1.28 3.46 -17.19
N ALA A 53 1.45 4.77 -17.38
CA ALA A 53 2.00 5.35 -18.61
C ALA A 53 3.47 4.99 -18.84
N GLN A 54 4.23 4.69 -17.78
CA GLN A 54 5.63 4.30 -17.89
C GLN A 54 5.78 2.99 -18.70
N GLY A 55 6.66 2.98 -19.67
CA GLY A 55 6.85 1.88 -20.61
C GLY A 55 5.76 1.74 -21.69
N ARG A 56 4.78 2.68 -21.75
CA ARG A 56 3.72 2.73 -22.77
C ARG A 56 3.74 4.06 -23.53
N THR A 57 3.35 5.14 -22.87
CA THR A 57 3.34 6.50 -23.42
C THR A 57 4.45 7.38 -22.85
N LYS A 58 5.15 6.91 -21.83
CA LYS A 58 6.34 7.53 -21.23
C LYS A 58 7.51 6.54 -21.26
N PRO A 59 8.77 7.03 -21.32
CA PRO A 59 9.96 6.18 -21.28
C PRO A 59 10.04 5.34 -19.99
N GLY A 60 10.77 4.22 -20.06
CA GLY A 60 11.08 3.35 -18.93
C GLY A 60 10.43 1.95 -19.04
N PRO A 61 10.71 1.05 -18.11
CA PRO A 61 10.08 -0.26 -18.07
C PRO A 61 8.64 -0.15 -17.59
N ILE A 62 7.80 -1.13 -17.97
CA ILE A 62 6.44 -1.27 -17.41
C ILE A 62 6.57 -1.64 -15.92
N VAL A 63 6.01 -0.81 -15.05
CA VAL A 63 6.08 -0.99 -13.58
C VAL A 63 4.75 -1.41 -12.97
N THR A 64 3.63 -1.25 -13.68
CA THR A 64 2.30 -1.68 -13.22
C THR A 64 1.39 -2.02 -14.40
N ARG A 65 0.41 -2.91 -14.14
CA ARG A 65 -0.70 -3.19 -15.07
C ARG A 65 -1.98 -2.45 -14.68
N ALA A 66 -2.06 -1.94 -13.46
CA ALA A 66 -3.22 -1.25 -12.92
C ALA A 66 -3.26 0.22 -13.37
N LYS A 67 -4.41 0.65 -13.89
CA LYS A 67 -4.75 2.04 -14.16
C LYS A 67 -5.23 2.75 -12.90
N GLY A 68 -5.51 4.06 -12.99
CA GLY A 68 -6.17 4.79 -11.93
C GLY A 68 -7.50 4.15 -11.54
N GLY A 69 -7.71 3.91 -10.25
CA GLY A 69 -8.86 3.20 -9.71
C GLY A 69 -8.80 1.67 -9.77
N GLU A 70 -7.70 1.10 -10.24
CA GLU A 70 -7.50 -0.35 -10.33
C GLU A 70 -6.47 -0.88 -9.34
N SER A 71 -5.92 -0.01 -8.51
CA SER A 71 -4.92 -0.35 -7.49
C SER A 71 -5.49 -0.18 -6.09
N ALA A 72 -5.16 -1.09 -5.17
CA ALA A 72 -5.50 -0.99 -3.76
C ALA A 72 -4.94 0.29 -3.11
N HIS A 73 -3.84 0.84 -3.61
CA HIS A 73 -3.31 2.13 -3.19
C HIS A 73 -4.28 3.29 -3.42
N ASN A 74 -5.12 3.22 -4.46
CA ASN A 74 -6.10 4.27 -4.76
C ASN A 74 -7.20 4.40 -3.71
N PHE A 75 -7.33 3.43 -2.81
CA PHE A 75 -8.37 3.38 -1.79
C PHE A 75 -7.83 3.35 -0.36
N GLY A 76 -6.52 3.58 -0.20
CA GLY A 76 -5.87 3.59 1.11
C GLY A 76 -5.86 2.23 1.81
N ILE A 77 -5.86 1.13 1.07
CA ILE A 77 -5.86 -0.24 1.59
C ILE A 77 -4.60 -1.02 1.17
N ALA A 78 -3.52 -0.33 0.83
CA ALA A 78 -2.23 -0.92 0.53
C ALA A 78 -1.07 -0.03 0.98
N PHE A 79 0.06 -0.69 1.31
CA PHE A 79 1.38 -0.10 1.48
C PHE A 79 2.40 -0.85 0.64
N ASP A 80 3.43 -0.12 0.19
CA ASP A 80 4.69 -0.71 -0.24
C ASP A 80 5.78 -0.36 0.76
N PHE A 81 6.64 -1.33 1.07
CA PHE A 81 7.72 -1.19 2.04
C PHE A 81 9.09 -1.45 1.41
N VAL A 82 10.09 -0.77 1.91
CA VAL A 82 11.50 -1.09 1.67
C VAL A 82 12.13 -1.61 2.97
N ARG A 83 12.95 -2.65 2.87
CA ARG A 83 13.77 -3.13 4.00
C ARG A 83 14.91 -2.15 4.26
N ASP A 84 15.05 -1.68 5.49
CA ASP A 84 16.21 -0.93 5.95
C ASP A 84 17.20 -1.88 6.65
N LEU A 85 18.39 -2.02 6.11
CA LEU A 85 19.34 -3.06 6.53
C LEU A 85 20.12 -2.73 7.79
N ASP A 86 20.36 -1.45 8.11
CA ASP A 86 21.32 -1.11 9.15
C ASP A 86 20.77 -0.26 10.30
N MET A 87 19.53 0.21 10.24
CA MET A 87 18.87 1.02 11.28
C MET A 87 19.62 2.31 11.66
N LYS A 88 20.61 2.74 10.88
CA LYS A 88 21.34 3.99 11.08
C LYS A 88 20.56 5.18 10.50
N PRO A 89 20.95 6.44 10.84
CA PRO A 89 20.36 7.60 10.21
C PRO A 89 20.46 7.53 8.68
N GLY A 90 19.33 7.64 7.99
CA GLY A 90 19.15 7.35 6.57
C GLY A 90 18.47 6.01 6.38
N VAL A 91 18.38 5.57 5.15
CA VAL A 91 17.84 4.24 4.80
C VAL A 91 18.88 3.52 3.96
N GLN A 92 19.33 2.36 4.41
CA GLN A 92 20.09 1.44 3.57
C GLN A 92 19.13 0.44 2.93
N PRO A 93 18.61 0.73 1.72
CA PRO A 93 17.48 -0.02 1.18
C PRO A 93 17.91 -1.39 0.64
N SER A 94 17.10 -2.40 0.90
CA SER A 94 17.12 -3.65 0.16
C SER A 94 15.74 -3.98 -0.41
N TRP A 95 15.73 -4.40 -1.66
CA TRP A 95 14.57 -4.91 -2.38
C TRP A 95 14.70 -6.41 -2.65
N ALA A 96 15.70 -7.05 -2.05
CA ALA A 96 15.92 -8.48 -2.24
C ALA A 96 14.81 -9.29 -1.55
N LYS A 97 14.20 -10.22 -2.26
CA LYS A 97 13.07 -11.04 -1.78
C LYS A 97 13.33 -11.69 -0.42
N LYS A 98 14.55 -12.18 -0.19
CA LYS A 98 14.96 -12.82 1.08
C LYS A 98 14.81 -11.90 2.29
N ASP A 99 14.96 -10.59 2.10
CA ASP A 99 14.94 -9.61 3.18
C ASP A 99 13.52 -9.24 3.63
N TYR A 100 12.49 -9.78 2.96
CA TYR A 100 11.08 -9.57 3.30
C TYR A 100 10.43 -10.72 4.07
N ALA A 101 11.16 -11.78 4.37
CA ALA A 101 10.59 -12.97 5.02
C ALA A 101 9.85 -12.64 6.32
N VAL A 102 10.41 -11.77 7.15
CA VAL A 102 9.79 -11.37 8.43
C VAL A 102 8.53 -10.52 8.19
N LEU A 103 8.56 -9.57 7.23
CA LEU A 103 7.38 -8.77 6.90
C LEU A 103 6.23 -9.67 6.40
N ILE A 104 6.52 -10.57 5.48
CA ILE A 104 5.53 -11.51 4.92
C ILE A 104 4.88 -12.31 6.06
N GLU A 105 5.68 -12.89 6.93
CA GLU A 105 5.18 -13.66 8.07
C GLU A 105 4.29 -12.84 8.99
N GLU A 106 4.74 -11.65 9.39
CA GLU A 106 4.00 -10.81 10.36
C GLU A 106 2.70 -10.23 9.78
N VAL A 107 2.66 -9.86 8.50
CA VAL A 107 1.42 -9.37 7.86
C VAL A 107 0.43 -10.51 7.64
N GLU A 108 0.89 -11.69 7.21
CA GLU A 108 0.01 -12.85 6.99
C GLU A 108 -0.59 -13.40 8.29
N LYS A 109 0.14 -13.40 9.40
CA LYS A 109 -0.39 -13.73 10.74
C LYS A 109 -1.57 -12.85 11.15
N ARG A 110 -1.65 -11.63 10.64
CA ARG A 110 -2.72 -10.66 10.92
C ARG A 110 -3.84 -10.66 9.89
N GLY A 111 -3.82 -11.64 8.98
CA GLY A 111 -4.82 -11.79 7.93
C GLY A 111 -4.70 -10.76 6.81
N LEU A 112 -3.54 -10.10 6.69
CA LEU A 112 -3.25 -9.20 5.57
C LEU A 112 -2.70 -9.99 4.39
N HIS A 113 -2.83 -9.41 3.19
CA HIS A 113 -2.28 -9.96 1.97
C HIS A 113 -0.85 -9.44 1.76
N SER A 114 0.09 -10.35 1.49
CA SER A 114 1.44 -10.00 1.03
C SER A 114 1.56 -10.27 -0.47
N GLY A 115 2.18 -9.35 -1.20
CA GLY A 115 2.33 -9.43 -2.66
C GLY A 115 3.34 -10.47 -3.15
N HIS A 116 4.03 -11.20 -2.25
CA HIS A 116 5.09 -12.14 -2.64
C HIS A 116 4.60 -13.26 -3.58
N LYS A 117 3.33 -13.66 -3.48
CA LYS A 117 2.70 -14.67 -4.35
C LYS A 117 2.53 -14.19 -5.80
N TYR A 118 2.56 -12.88 -6.00
CA TYR A 118 2.42 -12.23 -7.31
C TYR A 118 3.71 -11.54 -7.78
N ALA A 119 4.86 -11.92 -7.19
CA ALA A 119 6.17 -11.35 -7.45
C ALA A 119 6.29 -9.84 -7.11
N ASP A 120 5.40 -9.33 -6.27
CA ASP A 120 5.40 -7.95 -5.75
C ASP A 120 5.70 -7.94 -4.25
N VAL A 121 6.92 -8.32 -3.91
CA VAL A 121 7.35 -8.57 -2.52
C VAL A 121 7.18 -7.39 -1.58
N PRO A 122 7.42 -6.13 -1.99
CA PRO A 122 7.22 -4.95 -1.14
C PRO A 122 5.76 -4.69 -0.75
N HIS A 123 4.80 -5.23 -1.51
CA HIS A 123 3.38 -4.90 -1.41
C HIS A 123 2.69 -5.63 -0.26
N VAL A 124 1.93 -4.85 0.53
CA VAL A 124 1.02 -5.35 1.58
C VAL A 124 -0.34 -4.69 1.40
N SER A 125 -1.42 -5.47 1.42
CA SER A 125 -2.77 -4.91 1.24
C SER A 125 -3.82 -5.60 2.10
N TRP A 126 -4.99 -4.96 2.19
CA TRP A 126 -6.20 -5.58 2.72
C TRP A 126 -6.58 -6.78 1.84
N PRO A 127 -6.99 -7.92 2.42
CA PRO A 127 -7.31 -9.12 1.67
C PRO A 127 -8.52 -8.94 0.75
N GLY A 128 -8.54 -9.67 -0.37
CA GLY A 128 -9.67 -9.67 -1.30
C GLY A 128 -9.65 -8.58 -2.38
N TYR A 129 -8.65 -7.68 -2.38
CA TYR A 129 -8.53 -6.58 -3.34
C TYR A 129 -7.22 -6.67 -4.13
N ILE A 130 -7.14 -7.62 -5.05
CA ILE A 130 -5.92 -7.98 -5.78
C ILE A 130 -6.00 -7.57 -7.25
N THR A 131 -7.17 -7.75 -7.87
CA THR A 131 -7.37 -7.52 -9.31
C THR A 131 -8.28 -6.32 -9.57
N SER A 132 -8.26 -5.80 -10.80
CA SER A 132 -9.12 -4.67 -11.19
C SER A 132 -10.61 -4.92 -10.94
N PRO A 133 -11.18 -6.10 -11.22
CA PRO A 133 -12.56 -6.40 -10.84
C PRO A 133 -12.86 -6.31 -9.35
N ASP A 134 -11.92 -6.69 -8.48
CA ASP A 134 -12.10 -6.60 -7.03
C ASP A 134 -12.28 -5.15 -6.55
N MET A 135 -11.71 -4.20 -7.28
CA MET A 135 -11.78 -2.77 -6.98
C MET A 135 -13.11 -2.12 -7.45
N GLN A 136 -13.96 -2.83 -8.21
CA GLN A 136 -15.17 -2.20 -8.79
C GLN A 136 -16.09 -1.59 -7.73
N PRO A 137 -16.45 -2.27 -6.62
CA PRO A 137 -17.27 -1.66 -5.58
C PRO A 137 -16.67 -0.39 -4.99
N LEU A 138 -15.34 -0.36 -4.85
CA LEU A 138 -14.63 0.79 -4.30
C LEU A 138 -14.60 1.96 -5.29
N ARG A 139 -14.42 1.69 -6.60
CA ARG A 139 -14.57 2.71 -7.65
C ARG A 139 -15.96 3.32 -7.66
N ASP A 140 -16.99 2.48 -7.61
CA ASP A 140 -18.38 2.93 -7.61
C ASP A 140 -18.69 3.83 -6.40
N ALA A 141 -18.15 3.48 -5.23
CA ALA A 141 -18.28 4.29 -4.03
C ALA A 141 -17.51 5.63 -4.15
N TRP A 142 -16.31 5.59 -4.70
CA TRP A 142 -15.51 6.78 -4.98
C TRP A 142 -16.26 7.75 -5.90
N ASP A 143 -16.82 7.26 -6.98
CA ASP A 143 -17.56 8.07 -7.95
C ASP A 143 -18.84 8.67 -7.32
N ARG A 144 -19.61 7.85 -6.56
CA ARG A 144 -20.79 8.34 -5.82
C ARG A 144 -20.44 9.41 -4.77
N SER A 145 -19.26 9.38 -4.22
CA SER A 145 -18.80 10.36 -3.20
C SER A 145 -18.39 11.71 -3.79
N GLY A 146 -18.33 11.84 -5.12
CA GLY A 146 -17.88 13.04 -5.83
C GLY A 146 -16.39 12.98 -6.21
N SER A 147 -15.79 11.77 -6.28
CA SER A 147 -14.44 11.53 -6.81
C SER A 147 -13.35 12.43 -6.20
N GLY A 148 -13.44 12.68 -4.89
CA GLY A 148 -12.47 13.53 -4.19
C GLY A 148 -12.71 15.03 -4.33
N ALA A 149 -13.82 15.48 -4.90
CA ALA A 149 -14.13 16.91 -5.08
C ALA A 149 -14.21 17.70 -3.74
N ARG A 150 -14.54 17.03 -2.64
CA ARG A 150 -14.58 17.58 -1.28
C ARG A 150 -13.31 17.26 -0.46
N GLY A 151 -12.29 16.67 -1.10
CA GLY A 151 -11.09 16.16 -0.48
C GLY A 151 -11.03 14.64 -0.49
N ALA A 152 -9.81 14.09 -0.63
CA ALA A 152 -9.60 12.65 -0.75
C ALA A 152 -10.13 11.90 0.48
N LEU A 153 -9.87 12.39 1.69
CA LEU A 153 -10.28 11.74 2.93
C LEU A 153 -11.80 11.56 3.03
N GLU A 154 -12.57 12.57 2.63
CA GLU A 154 -14.04 12.50 2.70
C GLU A 154 -14.57 11.42 1.75
N SER A 155 -14.06 11.37 0.52
CA SER A 155 -14.41 10.31 -0.44
C SER A 155 -13.92 8.93 0.01
N LEU A 156 -12.74 8.82 0.58
CA LEU A 156 -12.22 7.55 1.09
C LEU A 156 -13.06 7.01 2.25
N ARG A 157 -13.59 7.86 3.13
CA ARG A 157 -14.50 7.43 4.21
C ARG A 157 -15.76 6.76 3.67
N GLU A 158 -16.30 7.21 2.53
CA GLU A 158 -17.42 6.53 1.87
C GLU A 158 -16.98 5.21 1.23
N VAL A 159 -15.82 5.19 0.57
CA VAL A 159 -15.24 3.97 0.00
C VAL A 159 -15.02 2.91 1.08
N TRP A 160 -14.50 3.29 2.25
CA TRP A 160 -14.17 2.34 3.31
C TRP A 160 -15.39 1.64 3.94
N LYS A 161 -16.60 2.16 3.72
CA LYS A 161 -17.85 1.46 4.10
C LYS A 161 -18.11 0.21 3.23
N GLU A 162 -17.54 0.16 2.04
CA GLU A 162 -17.64 -0.96 1.10
C GLU A 162 -16.52 -2.01 1.29
N VAL A 163 -15.46 -1.69 2.03
CA VAL A 163 -14.35 -2.63 2.30
C VAL A 163 -14.83 -3.75 3.23
N LYS A 164 -14.68 -5.00 2.77
CA LYS A 164 -15.13 -6.22 3.47
C LYS A 164 -13.96 -7.03 4.00
#